data_bfdd914c5ea2baacf380b6cf3a139b3d
#
_entry.id   bfdd914c5ea2baacf380b6cf3a139b3d
#
_cell.length_a   1.000
_cell.length_b   1.000
_cell.length_c   1.000
_cell.angle_alpha   90.00
_cell.angle_beta   90.00
_cell.angle_gamma   90.00
#
_symmetry.space_group_name_H-M   'P 1'
#
loop_
_entity.id
_entity.type
_entity.pdbx_description
1 polymer ?
#
loop_
_entity_poly.entity_id
_entity_poly.type
_entity_poly.pdbx_seq_one_letter_code
_entity_poly.pdbx_strand_id
1 'polypeptide(L)'
;MPLPSTGGHRAETRPQIDRGAWLLFFSQGLSGLGAGPFVAFGAIYQRQLGASALEIGLLAAVAMVVATLVMIPGTRLAERYSLRKTIIAGWIIAIPAPLFFAVAPHWAWTAIGMIFLQASVINTPAISVYLTLGVPRDRIAMVMTTVMSAYSIGLIASSLLTGWLAQAAPLYALFWVSFAFYCLAAVCITFLPAKNQPRGASVGIRYRDLMRYPAYTVMLGLFTVVTVIIFLPWTFTALYARDFGHVDNLWIGVLMACLYLGSVFLGLSLGGLRRTLGSVAIVLAFEAAYVLSAVLLFTSSALPLLVVAFFLRGAFWSFRHVMTAVVGEVLPDAAMAKGYGLFALVTGAAAALAYPVGGWMYGMQAVMPFWSSALLMAGGMVATVMVRSYFHANYLKPVEIETRRDEALPRAA
;
A
#
# COMPACT_ATOMS: atom_id res chain seq x y z
N MET A 1 -11.32 29.88 -57.54
CA MET A 1 -11.11 28.62 -56.84
C MET A 1 -11.15 28.94 -55.34
N PRO A 2 -12.19 28.59 -54.60
CA PRO A 2 -12.25 28.77 -53.15
C PRO A 2 -11.63 27.57 -52.44
N LEU A 3 -10.79 27.84 -51.42
CA LEU A 3 -10.14 26.89 -50.55
C LEU A 3 -11.21 26.21 -49.63
N PRO A 4 -11.10 24.92 -49.36
CA PRO A 4 -12.03 24.24 -48.44
C PRO A 4 -11.72 24.61 -46.97
N SER A 5 -12.74 25.12 -46.30
CA SER A 5 -12.78 25.33 -44.86
C SER A 5 -12.82 24.00 -44.13
N THR A 6 -11.70 23.54 -43.55
CA THR A 6 -11.67 22.43 -42.62
C THR A 6 -11.78 22.92 -41.18
N GLY A 7 -12.95 23.41 -40.82
CA GLY A 7 -13.34 23.68 -39.45
C GLY A 7 -13.98 22.43 -38.80
N GLY A 8 -13.19 21.39 -38.56
CA GLY A 8 -13.61 20.29 -37.71
C GLY A 8 -13.28 20.61 -36.26
N HIS A 9 -14.18 21.31 -35.54
CA HIS A 9 -14.20 21.32 -34.10
C HIS A 9 -14.32 19.85 -33.61
N ARG A 10 -13.17 19.23 -33.29
CA ARG A 10 -13.18 18.06 -32.39
C ARG A 10 -13.74 18.57 -31.09
N ALA A 11 -15.02 18.29 -30.83
CA ALA A 11 -15.61 18.42 -29.52
C ALA A 11 -14.67 17.72 -28.53
N GLU A 12 -14.07 18.50 -27.64
CA GLU A 12 -13.36 17.98 -26.46
C GLU A 12 -14.37 17.18 -25.66
N THR A 13 -14.47 15.88 -25.95
CA THR A 13 -15.25 14.96 -25.14
C THR A 13 -14.62 14.98 -23.77
N ARG A 14 -15.35 15.57 -22.78
CA ARG A 14 -15.00 15.50 -21.36
C ARG A 14 -14.56 14.08 -21.05
N PRO A 15 -13.46 13.89 -20.30
CA PRO A 15 -12.94 12.57 -19.99
C PRO A 15 -13.97 11.80 -19.16
N GLN A 16 -14.77 11.00 -19.81
CA GLN A 16 -15.65 10.09 -19.10
C GLN A 16 -14.79 8.93 -18.57
N ILE A 17 -14.68 8.84 -17.24
CA ILE A 17 -14.20 7.63 -16.55
C ILE A 17 -15.14 6.51 -17.05
N ASP A 18 -14.57 5.45 -17.60
CA ASP A 18 -15.39 4.38 -18.19
C ASP A 18 -16.19 3.63 -17.10
N ARG A 19 -17.25 2.93 -17.54
CA ARG A 19 -18.11 2.16 -16.62
C ARG A 19 -17.31 1.16 -15.77
N GLY A 20 -16.26 0.56 -16.34
CA GLY A 20 -15.40 -0.39 -15.62
C GLY A 20 -14.61 0.27 -14.50
N ALA A 21 -14.07 1.48 -14.72
CA ALA A 21 -13.36 2.22 -13.70
C ALA A 21 -14.30 2.68 -12.56
N TRP A 22 -15.55 3.06 -12.87
CA TRP A 22 -16.55 3.34 -11.82
C TRP A 22 -16.92 2.11 -10.99
N LEU A 23 -17.11 0.95 -11.62
CA LEU A 23 -17.35 -0.30 -10.90
C LEU A 23 -16.19 -0.67 -9.98
N LEU A 24 -14.96 -0.48 -10.46
CA LEU A 24 -13.76 -0.65 -9.62
C LEU A 24 -13.71 0.37 -8.48
N PHE A 25 -14.08 1.63 -8.74
CA PHE A 25 -14.15 2.65 -7.69
C PHE A 25 -15.12 2.24 -6.56
N PHE A 26 -16.34 1.86 -6.90
CA PHE A 26 -17.32 1.43 -5.90
C PHE A 26 -16.92 0.14 -5.18
N SER A 27 -16.38 -0.85 -5.92
CA SER A 27 -15.88 -2.09 -5.30
C SER A 27 -14.70 -1.85 -4.36
N GLN A 28 -13.78 -0.94 -4.71
CA GLN A 28 -12.68 -0.54 -3.83
C GLN A 28 -13.19 0.19 -2.58
N GLY A 29 -14.17 1.09 -2.73
CA GLY A 29 -14.79 1.76 -1.59
C GLY A 29 -15.47 0.76 -0.63
N LEU A 30 -16.23 -0.19 -1.17
CA LEU A 30 -16.86 -1.26 -0.38
C LEU A 30 -15.81 -2.17 0.28
N SER A 31 -14.71 -2.51 -0.42
CA SER A 31 -13.60 -3.24 0.17
C SER A 31 -12.93 -2.46 1.30
N GLY A 32 -12.78 -1.14 1.15
CA GLY A 32 -12.27 -0.26 2.20
C GLY A 32 -13.20 -0.25 3.43
N LEU A 33 -14.52 -0.21 3.21
CA LEU A 33 -15.51 -0.37 4.27
C LEU A 33 -15.38 -1.73 4.98
N GLY A 34 -15.16 -2.81 4.25
CA GLY A 34 -14.93 -4.13 4.81
C GLY A 34 -13.58 -4.28 5.53
N ALA A 35 -12.57 -3.53 5.16
CA ALA A 35 -11.22 -3.65 5.72
C ALA A 35 -11.05 -2.94 7.08
N GLY A 36 -11.89 -1.96 7.40
CA GLY A 36 -11.77 -1.16 8.62
C GLY A 36 -11.68 -1.96 9.92
N PRO A 37 -12.55 -2.96 10.18
CA PRO A 37 -12.46 -3.80 11.38
C PRO A 37 -11.11 -4.47 11.55
N PHE A 38 -10.50 -4.96 10.47
CA PHE A 38 -9.19 -5.62 10.51
C PHE A 38 -8.08 -4.65 10.90
N VAL A 39 -8.13 -3.43 10.36
CA VAL A 39 -7.05 -2.45 10.54
C VAL A 39 -7.17 -1.73 11.89
N ALA A 40 -8.40 -1.38 12.31
CA ALA A 40 -8.64 -0.67 13.57
C ALA A 40 -8.66 -1.63 14.78
N PHE A 41 -9.32 -2.77 14.64
CA PHE A 41 -9.60 -3.66 15.76
C PHE A 41 -8.98 -5.06 15.66
N GLY A 42 -8.32 -5.40 14.56
CA GLY A 42 -7.76 -6.74 14.35
C GLY A 42 -6.80 -7.19 15.45
N ALA A 43 -5.77 -6.41 15.77
CA ALA A 43 -4.83 -6.70 16.83
C ALA A 43 -5.48 -6.67 18.22
N ILE A 44 -6.41 -5.75 18.44
CA ILE A 44 -7.18 -5.64 19.69
C ILE A 44 -8.04 -6.89 19.89
N TYR A 45 -8.71 -7.36 18.85
CA TYR A 45 -9.52 -8.57 18.89
C TYR A 45 -8.69 -9.83 19.09
N GLN A 46 -7.56 -9.95 18.38
CA GLN A 46 -6.60 -11.06 18.60
C GLN A 46 -6.10 -11.09 20.04
N ARG A 47 -5.84 -9.93 20.64
CA ARG A 47 -5.48 -9.82 22.07
C ARG A 47 -6.61 -10.30 22.99
N GLN A 48 -7.86 -9.95 22.69
CA GLN A 48 -9.04 -10.45 23.43
C GLN A 48 -9.23 -11.95 23.33
N LEU A 49 -8.85 -12.56 22.19
CA LEU A 49 -8.86 -14.01 21.97
C LEU A 49 -7.66 -14.73 22.61
N GLY A 50 -6.83 -14.01 23.38
CA GLY A 50 -5.71 -14.55 24.15
C GLY A 50 -4.37 -14.56 23.39
N ALA A 51 -4.23 -13.87 22.25
CA ALA A 51 -2.94 -13.75 21.58
C ALA A 51 -1.95 -12.91 22.38
N SER A 52 -0.72 -13.39 22.52
CA SER A 52 0.41 -12.60 22.97
C SER A 52 0.82 -11.58 21.91
N ALA A 53 1.60 -10.57 22.29
CA ALA A 53 2.10 -9.59 21.34
C ALA A 53 2.98 -10.22 20.25
N LEU A 54 3.80 -11.22 20.60
CA LEU A 54 4.60 -11.95 19.62
C LEU A 54 3.72 -12.71 18.62
N GLU A 55 2.66 -13.37 19.06
CA GLU A 55 1.73 -14.09 18.19
C GLU A 55 1.00 -13.14 17.23
N ILE A 56 0.58 -11.95 17.70
CA ILE A 56 0.01 -10.89 16.85
C ILE A 56 1.03 -10.47 15.77
N GLY A 57 2.28 -10.27 16.14
CA GLY A 57 3.36 -9.98 15.20
C GLY A 57 3.60 -11.10 14.19
N LEU A 58 3.59 -12.37 14.64
CA LEU A 58 3.73 -13.54 13.78
C LEU A 58 2.55 -13.66 12.79
N LEU A 59 1.32 -13.42 13.23
CA LEU A 59 0.14 -13.41 12.36
C LEU A 59 0.28 -12.35 11.25
N ALA A 60 0.72 -11.14 11.62
CA ALA A 60 0.98 -10.07 10.65
C ALA A 60 2.11 -10.43 9.67
N ALA A 61 3.16 -11.14 10.15
CA ALA A 61 4.25 -11.63 9.31
C ALA A 61 3.76 -12.66 8.29
N VAL A 62 3.01 -13.66 8.72
CA VAL A 62 2.42 -14.68 7.83
C VAL A 62 1.55 -14.00 6.76
N ALA A 63 0.71 -13.06 7.17
CA ALA A 63 -0.11 -12.29 6.27
C ALA A 63 0.73 -11.55 5.21
N MET A 64 1.82 -10.89 5.62
CA MET A 64 2.72 -10.17 4.71
C MET A 64 3.48 -11.12 3.77
N VAL A 65 3.92 -12.27 4.24
CA VAL A 65 4.53 -13.31 3.41
C VAL A 65 3.55 -13.77 2.33
N VAL A 66 2.30 -14.08 2.69
CA VAL A 66 1.26 -14.47 1.74
C VAL A 66 1.02 -13.37 0.71
N ALA A 67 0.86 -12.10 1.13
CA ALA A 67 0.68 -10.97 0.22
C ALA A 67 1.83 -10.85 -0.79
N THR A 68 3.07 -11.01 -0.31
CA THR A 68 4.27 -10.91 -1.15
C THR A 68 4.38 -12.06 -2.15
N LEU A 69 4.13 -13.29 -1.71
CA LEU A 69 4.22 -14.47 -2.55
C LEU A 69 3.11 -14.52 -3.62
N VAL A 70 1.90 -14.12 -3.26
CA VAL A 70 0.72 -14.14 -4.15
C VAL A 70 0.84 -13.11 -5.28
N MET A 71 1.63 -12.05 -5.14
CA MET A 71 1.88 -11.09 -6.21
C MET A 71 2.54 -11.74 -7.44
N ILE A 72 3.38 -12.77 -7.24
CA ILE A 72 4.08 -13.48 -8.35
C ILE A 72 3.08 -14.22 -9.26
N PRO A 73 2.21 -15.13 -8.74
CA PRO A 73 1.18 -15.73 -9.58
C PRO A 73 0.14 -14.71 -10.06
N GLY A 74 -0.14 -13.63 -9.31
CA GLY A 74 -1.05 -12.58 -9.70
C GLY A 74 -0.66 -11.89 -11.02
N THR A 75 0.63 -11.57 -11.19
CA THR A 75 1.14 -11.01 -12.45
C THR A 75 1.00 -12.00 -13.61
N ARG A 76 1.33 -13.28 -13.40
CA ARG A 76 1.18 -14.33 -14.43
C ARG A 76 -0.28 -14.57 -14.82
N LEU A 77 -1.19 -14.54 -13.84
CA LEU A 77 -2.63 -14.66 -14.08
C LEU A 77 -3.15 -13.46 -14.88
N ALA A 78 -2.70 -12.24 -14.55
CA ALA A 78 -3.05 -11.05 -15.31
C ALA A 78 -2.58 -11.11 -16.76
N GLU A 79 -1.41 -11.69 -17.03
CA GLU A 79 -0.84 -11.84 -18.39
C GLU A 79 -1.50 -12.96 -19.21
N ARG A 80 -1.82 -14.09 -18.59
CA ARG A 80 -2.26 -15.32 -19.29
C ARG A 80 -3.77 -15.47 -19.37
N TYR A 81 -4.50 -14.96 -18.39
CA TYR A 81 -5.95 -15.12 -18.28
C TYR A 81 -6.68 -13.79 -18.49
N SER A 82 -8.00 -13.84 -18.47
CA SER A 82 -8.85 -12.65 -18.56
C SER A 82 -8.65 -11.77 -17.30
N LEU A 83 -8.32 -10.49 -17.50
CA LEU A 83 -8.22 -9.50 -16.43
C LEU A 83 -9.45 -9.49 -15.55
N ARG A 84 -10.66 -9.52 -16.18
CA ARG A 84 -11.93 -9.57 -15.46
C ARG A 84 -12.01 -10.78 -14.52
N LYS A 85 -11.65 -11.98 -14.97
CA LYS A 85 -11.72 -13.20 -14.15
C LYS A 85 -10.74 -13.13 -12.98
N THR A 86 -9.52 -12.65 -13.21
CA THR A 86 -8.50 -12.48 -12.15
C THR A 86 -8.94 -11.44 -11.12
N ILE A 87 -9.53 -10.33 -11.56
CA ILE A 87 -10.08 -9.31 -10.67
C ILE A 87 -11.19 -9.90 -9.80
N ILE A 88 -12.21 -10.53 -10.40
CA ILE A 88 -13.34 -11.13 -9.67
C ILE A 88 -12.84 -12.18 -8.67
N ALA A 89 -11.91 -13.06 -9.09
CA ALA A 89 -11.35 -14.09 -8.21
C ALA A 89 -10.73 -13.50 -6.93
N GLY A 90 -9.99 -12.39 -7.02
CA GLY A 90 -9.43 -11.74 -5.84
C GLY A 90 -10.50 -11.26 -4.86
N TRP A 91 -11.60 -10.67 -5.35
CA TRP A 91 -12.72 -10.28 -4.48
C TRP A 91 -13.41 -11.48 -3.81
N ILE A 92 -13.61 -12.59 -4.54
CA ILE A 92 -14.19 -13.81 -3.98
C ILE A 92 -13.29 -14.43 -2.92
N ILE A 93 -11.97 -14.44 -3.14
CA ILE A 93 -10.98 -14.93 -2.17
C ILE A 93 -11.03 -14.13 -0.87
N ALA A 94 -11.37 -12.84 -0.90
CA ALA A 94 -11.46 -12.00 0.30
C ALA A 94 -12.67 -12.33 1.20
N ILE A 95 -13.76 -12.89 0.64
CA ILE A 95 -15.04 -13.10 1.37
C ILE A 95 -14.89 -13.96 2.63
N PRO A 96 -14.15 -15.09 2.65
CA PRO A 96 -14.00 -15.91 3.86
C PRO A 96 -13.24 -15.21 5.00
N ALA A 97 -12.42 -14.20 4.68
CA ALA A 97 -11.56 -13.56 5.69
C ALA A 97 -12.33 -13.08 6.92
N PRO A 98 -13.38 -12.23 6.81
CA PRO A 98 -14.12 -11.78 7.98
C PRO A 98 -14.91 -12.88 8.68
N LEU A 99 -15.31 -13.96 7.99
CA LEU A 99 -15.99 -15.08 8.63
C LEU A 99 -15.08 -15.78 9.65
N PHE A 100 -13.81 -16.03 9.28
CA PHE A 100 -12.85 -16.65 10.22
C PHE A 100 -12.57 -15.76 11.43
N PHE A 101 -12.68 -14.44 11.31
CA PHE A 101 -12.61 -13.55 12.46
C PHE A 101 -13.90 -13.56 13.27
N ALA A 102 -15.07 -13.50 12.61
CA ALA A 102 -16.37 -13.43 13.27
C ALA A 102 -16.70 -14.66 14.13
N VAL A 103 -16.27 -15.86 13.69
CA VAL A 103 -16.54 -17.14 14.38
C VAL A 103 -15.31 -17.68 15.12
N ALA A 104 -14.24 -16.88 15.28
CA ALA A 104 -13.00 -17.35 15.88
C ALA A 104 -13.17 -17.71 17.37
N PRO A 105 -13.02 -18.97 17.80
CA PRO A 105 -13.03 -19.36 19.20
C PRO A 105 -11.67 -19.10 19.88
N HIS A 106 -10.61 -18.94 19.08
CA HIS A 106 -9.24 -18.74 19.51
C HIS A 106 -8.48 -17.90 18.47
N TRP A 107 -7.48 -17.14 18.90
CA TRP A 107 -6.74 -16.21 18.03
C TRP A 107 -6.14 -16.87 16.77
N ALA A 108 -5.72 -18.15 16.84
CA ALA A 108 -5.14 -18.86 15.69
C ALA A 108 -6.08 -18.96 14.49
N TRP A 109 -7.40 -18.95 14.68
CA TRP A 109 -8.37 -18.94 13.60
C TRP A 109 -8.29 -17.66 12.75
N THR A 110 -7.89 -16.56 13.37
CA THR A 110 -7.70 -15.30 12.66
C THR A 110 -6.57 -15.38 11.64
N ALA A 111 -5.60 -16.30 11.80
CA ALA A 111 -4.54 -16.55 10.81
C ALA A 111 -5.13 -16.96 9.45
N ILE A 112 -6.13 -17.85 9.46
CA ILE A 112 -6.80 -18.31 8.24
C ILE A 112 -7.48 -17.11 7.56
N GLY A 113 -8.19 -16.28 8.31
CA GLY A 113 -8.81 -15.07 7.81
C GLY A 113 -7.78 -14.10 7.20
N MET A 114 -6.64 -13.89 7.87
CA MET A 114 -5.57 -13.04 7.36
C MET A 114 -4.94 -13.59 6.07
N ILE A 115 -4.78 -14.93 5.96
CA ILE A 115 -4.30 -15.59 4.75
C ILE A 115 -5.25 -15.31 3.57
N PHE A 116 -6.56 -15.49 3.75
CA PHE A 116 -7.55 -15.19 2.71
C PHE A 116 -7.54 -13.72 2.32
N LEU A 117 -7.49 -12.81 3.30
CA LEU A 117 -7.44 -11.37 3.07
C LEU A 117 -6.22 -10.98 2.22
N GLN A 118 -5.05 -11.52 2.55
CA GLN A 118 -3.82 -11.22 1.83
C GLN A 118 -3.67 -11.99 0.52
N ALA A 119 -4.26 -13.18 0.41
CA ALA A 119 -4.33 -13.88 -0.86
C ALA A 119 -5.19 -13.14 -1.90
N SER A 120 -6.15 -12.34 -1.45
CA SER A 120 -7.00 -11.54 -2.33
C SER A 120 -6.24 -10.50 -3.15
N VAL A 121 -5.05 -10.04 -2.69
CA VAL A 121 -4.22 -9.05 -3.41
C VAL A 121 -3.67 -9.59 -4.74
N ILE A 122 -3.92 -10.87 -5.07
CA ILE A 122 -3.63 -11.49 -6.38
C ILE A 122 -4.24 -10.70 -7.55
N ASN A 123 -5.32 -9.97 -7.31
CA ASN A 123 -6.00 -9.15 -8.31
C ASN A 123 -5.30 -7.80 -8.58
N THR A 124 -4.40 -7.34 -7.72
CA THR A 124 -3.79 -6.00 -7.79
C THR A 124 -3.09 -5.72 -9.13
N PRO A 125 -2.27 -6.64 -9.69
CA PRO A 125 -1.68 -6.44 -11.00
C PRO A 125 -2.73 -6.32 -12.12
N ALA A 126 -3.78 -7.15 -12.05
CA ALA A 126 -4.86 -7.14 -13.03
C ALA A 126 -5.68 -5.84 -12.99
N ILE A 127 -5.93 -5.29 -11.80
CA ILE A 127 -6.60 -3.98 -11.63
C ILE A 127 -5.75 -2.88 -12.27
N SER A 128 -4.46 -2.86 -12.00
CA SER A 128 -3.55 -1.85 -12.55
C SER A 128 -3.55 -1.87 -14.08
N VAL A 129 -3.43 -3.05 -14.68
CA VAL A 129 -3.50 -3.21 -16.14
C VAL A 129 -4.87 -2.82 -16.68
N TYR A 130 -5.96 -3.25 -16.04
CA TYR A 130 -7.33 -2.95 -16.48
C TYR A 130 -7.60 -1.44 -16.54
N LEU A 131 -7.11 -0.68 -15.55
CA LEU A 131 -7.29 0.77 -15.46
C LEU A 131 -6.44 1.56 -16.46
N THR A 132 -5.34 0.97 -16.96
CA THR A 132 -4.48 1.63 -17.95
C THR A 132 -4.92 1.36 -19.39
N LEU A 133 -5.66 0.27 -19.64
CA LEU A 133 -6.11 -0.10 -20.99
C LEU A 133 -7.12 0.89 -21.55
N GLY A 134 -6.76 1.48 -22.70
CA GLY A 134 -7.62 2.43 -23.44
C GLY A 134 -7.63 3.84 -22.85
N VAL A 135 -6.76 4.12 -21.87
CA VAL A 135 -6.63 5.44 -21.25
C VAL A 135 -5.39 6.16 -21.84
N PRO A 136 -5.51 7.43 -22.27
CA PRO A 136 -4.36 8.23 -22.70
C PRO A 136 -3.30 8.34 -21.58
N ARG A 137 -2.00 8.33 -21.96
CA ARG A 137 -0.87 8.29 -21.00
C ARG A 137 -0.90 9.42 -19.97
N ASP A 138 -1.29 10.61 -20.39
CA ASP A 138 -1.42 11.81 -19.54
C ASP A 138 -2.53 11.66 -18.45
N ARG A 139 -3.48 10.75 -18.63
CA ARG A 139 -4.65 10.55 -17.74
C ARG A 139 -4.56 9.30 -16.88
N ILE A 140 -3.62 8.39 -17.16
CA ILE A 140 -3.48 7.12 -16.41
C ILE A 140 -3.34 7.40 -14.90
N ALA A 141 -2.46 8.33 -14.52
CA ALA A 141 -2.24 8.66 -13.12
C ALA A 141 -3.53 9.15 -12.43
N MET A 142 -4.32 10.00 -13.10
CA MET A 142 -5.58 10.51 -12.58
C MET A 142 -6.60 9.39 -12.36
N VAL A 143 -6.80 8.51 -13.35
CA VAL A 143 -7.75 7.41 -13.26
C VAL A 143 -7.36 6.44 -12.13
N MET A 144 -6.08 6.06 -12.06
CA MET A 144 -5.58 5.18 -11.00
C MET A 144 -5.75 5.80 -9.62
N THR A 145 -5.36 7.06 -9.44
CA THR A 145 -5.50 7.75 -8.16
C THR A 145 -6.98 7.85 -7.75
N THR A 146 -7.87 8.19 -8.69
CA THR A 146 -9.31 8.29 -8.41
C THR A 146 -9.87 6.94 -7.93
N VAL A 147 -9.57 5.85 -8.62
CA VAL A 147 -10.08 4.52 -8.24
C VAL A 147 -9.48 4.05 -6.92
N MET A 148 -8.17 4.25 -6.70
CA MET A 148 -7.51 3.83 -5.46
C MET A 148 -7.92 4.69 -4.25
N SER A 149 -8.26 5.97 -4.44
CA SER A 149 -8.74 6.83 -3.34
C SER A 149 -10.06 6.33 -2.74
N ALA A 150 -10.89 5.62 -3.51
CA ALA A 150 -12.13 5.04 -3.01
C ALA A 150 -11.89 4.06 -1.85
N TYR A 151 -10.81 3.27 -1.91
CA TYR A 151 -10.43 2.38 -0.81
C TYR A 151 -10.09 3.17 0.46
N SER A 152 -9.34 4.27 0.35
CA SER A 152 -9.01 5.12 1.48
C SER A 152 -10.25 5.81 2.07
N ILE A 153 -11.17 6.28 1.23
CA ILE A 153 -12.47 6.84 1.67
C ILE A 153 -13.26 5.77 2.42
N GLY A 154 -13.30 4.54 1.89
CA GLY A 154 -13.93 3.40 2.56
C GLY A 154 -13.31 3.10 3.93
N LEU A 155 -11.97 3.14 4.05
CA LEU A 155 -11.26 2.94 5.32
C LEU A 155 -11.58 4.03 6.34
N ILE A 156 -11.64 5.31 5.93
CA ILE A 156 -12.01 6.42 6.82
C ILE A 156 -13.43 6.21 7.36
N ALA A 157 -14.39 5.99 6.46
CA ALA A 157 -15.78 5.78 6.84
C ALA A 157 -15.95 4.53 7.71
N SER A 158 -15.27 3.44 7.36
CA SER A 158 -15.30 2.21 8.13
C SER A 158 -14.69 2.34 9.52
N SER A 159 -13.59 3.09 9.66
CA SER A 159 -12.98 3.31 10.98
C SER A 159 -13.94 4.02 11.92
N LEU A 160 -14.65 5.04 11.44
CA LEU A 160 -15.68 5.74 12.23
C LEU A 160 -16.86 4.82 12.54
N LEU A 161 -17.39 4.11 11.55
CA LEU A 161 -18.52 3.19 11.72
C LEU A 161 -18.18 2.09 12.72
N THR A 162 -17.03 1.45 12.60
CA THR A 162 -16.62 0.36 13.47
C THR A 162 -16.26 0.82 14.87
N GLY A 163 -15.69 2.01 15.03
CA GLY A 163 -15.49 2.64 16.34
C GLY A 163 -16.81 2.88 17.07
N TRP A 164 -17.81 3.38 16.35
CA TRP A 164 -19.17 3.59 16.90
C TRP A 164 -19.85 2.26 17.24
N LEU A 165 -19.85 1.27 16.33
CA LEU A 165 -20.43 -0.05 16.56
C LEU A 165 -19.77 -0.79 17.72
N ALA A 166 -18.47 -0.67 17.89
CA ALA A 166 -17.71 -1.32 18.96
C ALA A 166 -18.02 -0.81 20.36
N GLN A 167 -18.81 0.27 20.51
CA GLN A 167 -19.33 0.70 21.79
C GLN A 167 -20.55 -0.13 22.21
N ALA A 168 -21.40 -0.51 21.26
CA ALA A 168 -22.68 -1.16 21.52
C ALA A 168 -22.65 -2.68 21.26
N ALA A 169 -21.65 -3.19 20.54
CA ALA A 169 -21.56 -4.58 20.12
C ALA A 169 -20.16 -5.18 20.42
N PRO A 170 -20.07 -6.49 20.65
CA PRO A 170 -18.80 -7.17 20.83
C PRO A 170 -17.98 -7.13 19.51
N LEU A 171 -16.64 -7.15 19.62
CA LEU A 171 -15.76 -6.93 18.49
C LEU A 171 -15.95 -7.97 17.36
N TYR A 172 -16.35 -9.21 17.66
CA TYR A 172 -16.63 -10.19 16.60
C TYR A 172 -17.77 -9.75 15.66
N ALA A 173 -18.73 -8.96 16.15
CA ALA A 173 -19.84 -8.48 15.35
C ALA A 173 -19.39 -7.53 14.23
N LEU A 174 -18.29 -6.80 14.42
CA LEU A 174 -17.70 -5.93 13.40
C LEU A 174 -17.29 -6.71 12.15
N PHE A 175 -16.88 -7.97 12.32
CA PHE A 175 -16.46 -8.81 11.20
C PHE A 175 -17.64 -9.36 10.40
N TRP A 176 -18.84 -9.48 10.99
CA TRP A 176 -20.07 -9.75 10.22
C TRP A 176 -20.43 -8.56 9.31
N VAL A 177 -20.28 -7.34 9.79
CA VAL A 177 -20.45 -6.14 8.97
C VAL A 177 -19.41 -6.10 7.84
N SER A 178 -18.15 -6.43 8.17
CA SER A 178 -17.07 -6.58 7.18
C SER A 178 -17.43 -7.62 6.11
N PHE A 179 -17.96 -8.78 6.51
CA PHE A 179 -18.42 -9.83 5.60
C PHE A 179 -19.47 -9.32 4.60
N ALA A 180 -20.47 -8.59 5.09
CA ALA A 180 -21.50 -8.00 4.24
C ALA A 180 -20.90 -7.04 3.20
N PHE A 181 -19.95 -6.18 3.58
CA PHE A 181 -19.29 -5.28 2.65
C PHE A 181 -18.43 -6.02 1.61
N TYR A 182 -17.69 -7.07 2.00
CA TYR A 182 -16.93 -7.88 1.03
C TYR A 182 -17.85 -8.64 0.06
N CYS A 183 -18.98 -9.18 0.51
CA CYS A 183 -19.98 -9.78 -0.36
C CYS A 183 -20.53 -8.76 -1.36
N LEU A 184 -20.88 -7.56 -0.87
CA LEU A 184 -21.42 -6.50 -1.73
C LEU A 184 -20.37 -6.01 -2.75
N ALA A 185 -19.10 -5.88 -2.34
CA ALA A 185 -17.99 -5.57 -3.23
C ALA A 185 -17.80 -6.64 -4.30
N ALA A 186 -17.88 -7.92 -3.93
CA ALA A 186 -17.78 -9.03 -4.86
C ALA A 186 -18.96 -9.07 -5.85
N VAL A 187 -20.18 -8.81 -5.40
CA VAL A 187 -21.35 -8.69 -6.28
C VAL A 187 -21.16 -7.52 -7.26
N CYS A 188 -20.77 -6.35 -6.77
CA CYS A 188 -20.52 -5.17 -7.60
C CYS A 188 -19.50 -5.46 -8.72
N ILE A 189 -18.40 -6.14 -8.42
CA ILE A 189 -17.33 -6.41 -9.38
C ILE A 189 -17.70 -7.48 -10.42
N THR A 190 -18.72 -8.31 -10.19
CA THR A 190 -19.17 -9.29 -11.20
C THR A 190 -19.69 -8.63 -12.48
N PHE A 191 -20.16 -7.38 -12.39
CA PHE A 191 -20.62 -6.58 -13.54
C PHE A 191 -19.49 -5.91 -14.31
N LEU A 192 -18.20 -6.15 -13.94
CA LEU A 192 -17.06 -5.56 -14.62
C LEU A 192 -17.02 -5.97 -16.10
N PRO A 193 -16.98 -5.03 -17.05
CA PRO A 193 -16.86 -5.38 -18.47
C PRO A 193 -15.50 -6.04 -18.78
N ALA A 194 -15.48 -6.96 -19.74
CA ALA A 194 -14.23 -7.56 -20.20
C ALA A 194 -13.44 -6.54 -21.03
N LYS A 195 -12.14 -6.42 -20.78
CA LYS A 195 -11.20 -5.70 -21.65
C LYS A 195 -10.20 -6.70 -22.23
N ASN A 196 -9.96 -6.59 -23.54
CA ASN A 196 -8.95 -7.40 -24.21
C ASN A 196 -7.57 -6.79 -23.98
N GLN A 197 -6.65 -7.59 -23.47
CA GLN A 197 -5.26 -7.18 -23.28
C GLN A 197 -4.45 -7.57 -24.52
N PRO A 198 -3.70 -6.64 -25.13
CA PRO A 198 -2.67 -7.01 -26.11
C PRO A 198 -1.61 -7.86 -25.39
N ARG A 199 -1.36 -9.07 -25.89
CA ARG A 199 -0.30 -9.94 -25.38
C ARG A 199 1.04 -9.30 -25.73
N GLY A 200 1.64 -8.58 -24.78
CA GLY A 200 2.98 -8.01 -24.95
C GLY A 200 4.05 -9.02 -24.55
N ALA A 201 5.12 -9.09 -25.34
CA ALA A 201 6.32 -9.84 -24.98
C ALA A 201 6.97 -9.19 -23.76
N SER A 202 7.18 -9.95 -22.69
CA SER A 202 7.98 -9.50 -21.56
C SER A 202 9.44 -9.34 -22.01
N VAL A 203 9.98 -8.14 -21.89
CA VAL A 203 11.39 -7.86 -22.18
C VAL A 203 12.27 -8.68 -21.24
N GLY A 204 13.24 -9.40 -21.81
CA GLY A 204 14.07 -10.44 -21.15
C GLY A 204 15.11 -9.95 -20.14
N ILE A 205 14.91 -8.83 -19.43
CA ILE A 205 15.81 -8.32 -18.38
C ILE A 205 15.81 -9.30 -17.19
N ARG A 206 16.98 -9.62 -16.64
CA ARG A 206 17.10 -10.47 -15.44
C ARG A 206 17.12 -9.61 -14.18
N TYR A 207 16.60 -10.12 -13.06
CA TYR A 207 16.64 -9.41 -11.75
C TYR A 207 18.07 -9.03 -11.33
N ARG A 208 19.07 -9.84 -11.68
CA ARG A 208 20.48 -9.55 -11.41
C ARG A 208 20.97 -8.28 -12.13
N ASP A 209 20.40 -7.95 -13.28
CA ASP A 209 20.82 -6.79 -14.05
C ASP A 209 20.34 -5.48 -13.40
N LEU A 210 19.28 -5.53 -12.58
CA LEU A 210 18.80 -4.38 -11.80
C LEU A 210 19.84 -3.93 -10.75
N MET A 211 20.62 -4.86 -10.19
CA MET A 211 21.67 -4.54 -9.21
C MET A 211 22.86 -3.80 -9.84
N ARG A 212 22.95 -3.73 -11.17
CA ARG A 212 23.96 -2.94 -11.88
C ARG A 212 23.64 -1.45 -11.90
N TYR A 213 22.40 -1.06 -11.52
CA TYR A 213 22.03 0.35 -11.34
C TYR A 213 22.33 0.77 -9.90
N PRO A 214 23.46 1.46 -9.62
CA PRO A 214 23.88 1.72 -8.24
C PRO A 214 22.87 2.60 -7.49
N ALA A 215 22.27 3.57 -8.16
CA ALA A 215 21.23 4.43 -7.56
C ALA A 215 20.01 3.61 -7.13
N TYR A 216 19.57 2.63 -7.93
CA TYR A 216 18.48 1.73 -7.57
C TYR A 216 18.83 0.84 -6.38
N THR A 217 20.05 0.29 -6.34
CA THR A 217 20.51 -0.59 -5.26
C THR A 217 20.60 0.14 -3.92
N VAL A 218 21.17 1.35 -3.90
CA VAL A 218 21.25 2.19 -2.70
C VAL A 218 19.86 2.58 -2.22
N MET A 219 18.98 2.99 -3.13
CA MET A 219 17.60 3.33 -2.82
C MET A 219 16.82 2.12 -2.26
N LEU A 220 16.96 0.94 -2.89
CA LEU A 220 16.32 -0.29 -2.43
C LEU A 220 16.79 -0.64 -1.00
N GLY A 221 18.07 -0.51 -0.70
CA GLY A 221 18.62 -0.70 0.64
C GLY A 221 18.04 0.28 1.67
N LEU A 222 18.07 1.59 1.36
CA LEU A 222 17.52 2.63 2.23
C LEU A 222 16.04 2.39 2.53
N PHE A 223 15.24 2.14 1.50
CA PHE A 223 13.80 1.94 1.67
C PHE A 223 13.47 0.61 2.35
N THR A 224 14.32 -0.39 2.23
CA THR A 224 14.20 -1.64 2.99
C THR A 224 14.37 -1.37 4.48
N VAL A 225 15.39 -0.61 4.87
CA VAL A 225 15.62 -0.23 6.28
C VAL A 225 14.46 0.60 6.82
N VAL A 226 14.03 1.63 6.08
CA VAL A 226 12.88 2.46 6.46
C VAL A 226 11.61 1.60 6.61
N THR A 227 11.40 0.62 5.73
CA THR A 227 10.27 -0.30 5.84
C THR A 227 10.32 -1.11 7.14
N VAL A 228 11.47 -1.69 7.49
CA VAL A 228 11.63 -2.40 8.80
C VAL A 228 11.24 -1.48 9.95
N ILE A 229 11.80 -0.28 9.99
CA ILE A 229 11.56 0.69 11.06
C ILE A 229 10.08 1.00 11.24
N ILE A 230 9.37 1.25 10.15
CA ILE A 230 7.96 1.61 10.16
C ILE A 230 7.08 0.43 10.62
N PHE A 231 7.41 -0.79 10.17
CA PHE A 231 6.59 -1.96 10.45
C PHE A 231 6.79 -2.55 11.85
N LEU A 232 7.85 -2.17 12.59
CA LEU A 232 8.05 -2.56 13.99
C LEU A 232 6.81 -2.24 14.86
N PRO A 233 6.33 -0.99 14.97
CA PRO A 233 5.19 -0.65 15.80
C PRO A 233 3.84 -0.69 15.06
N TRP A 234 3.81 -0.92 13.74
CA TRP A 234 2.63 -0.68 12.91
C TRP A 234 1.37 -1.38 13.43
N THR A 235 1.44 -2.71 13.61
CA THR A 235 0.31 -3.54 14.06
C THR A 235 -0.18 -3.17 15.47
N PHE A 236 0.71 -2.63 16.30
CA PHE A 236 0.44 -2.32 17.69
C PHE A 236 -0.09 -0.90 17.92
N THR A 237 -0.20 -0.07 16.89
CA THR A 237 -0.56 1.36 17.03
C THR A 237 -1.93 1.56 17.70
N ALA A 238 -2.97 0.88 17.22
CA ALA A 238 -4.31 0.95 17.80
C ALA A 238 -4.37 0.29 19.20
N LEU A 239 -3.68 -0.86 19.35
CA LEU A 239 -3.60 -1.58 20.61
C LEU A 239 -2.90 -0.73 21.70
N TYR A 240 -1.81 -0.04 21.34
CA TYR A 240 -1.10 0.87 22.25
C TYR A 240 -1.98 2.04 22.71
N ALA A 241 -2.70 2.67 21.78
CA ALA A 241 -3.63 3.75 22.12
C ALA A 241 -4.72 3.29 23.08
N ARG A 242 -5.21 2.05 22.93
CA ARG A 242 -6.18 1.44 23.85
C ARG A 242 -5.57 1.12 25.22
N ASP A 243 -4.44 0.41 25.25
CA ASP A 243 -3.87 -0.16 26.48
C ASP A 243 -3.19 0.91 27.36
N PHE A 244 -2.53 1.91 26.75
CA PHE A 244 -1.74 2.93 27.44
C PHE A 244 -2.33 4.34 27.34
N GLY A 245 -3.03 4.64 26.25
CA GLY A 245 -3.77 5.89 26.11
C GLY A 245 -5.15 5.85 26.77
N HIS A 246 -5.60 4.68 27.25
CA HIS A 246 -6.93 4.43 27.82
C HIS A 246 -8.06 4.93 26.91
N VAL A 247 -7.85 4.84 25.62
CA VAL A 247 -8.77 5.33 24.59
C VAL A 247 -9.87 4.30 24.38
N ASP A 248 -11.13 4.74 24.42
CA ASP A 248 -12.27 3.87 24.16
C ASP A 248 -12.40 3.49 22.67
N ASN A 249 -13.30 2.55 22.38
CA ASN A 249 -13.46 2.02 21.03
C ASN A 249 -13.89 3.08 20.00
N LEU A 250 -14.70 4.08 20.40
CA LEU A 250 -15.10 5.17 19.49
C LEU A 250 -13.89 5.96 19.05
N TRP A 251 -13.07 6.37 20.01
CA TRP A 251 -11.88 7.15 19.73
C TRP A 251 -10.82 6.37 19.00
N ILE A 252 -10.70 5.05 19.21
CA ILE A 252 -9.86 4.19 18.35
C ILE A 252 -10.31 4.32 16.89
N GLY A 253 -11.60 4.26 16.64
CA GLY A 253 -12.14 4.48 15.29
C GLY A 253 -11.82 5.87 14.73
N VAL A 254 -11.98 6.93 15.54
CA VAL A 254 -11.66 8.32 15.16
C VAL A 254 -10.15 8.46 14.87
N LEU A 255 -9.28 7.94 15.73
CA LEU A 255 -7.83 7.99 15.54
C LEU A 255 -7.41 7.29 14.24
N MET A 256 -7.98 6.11 13.96
CA MET A 256 -7.70 5.40 12.71
C MET A 256 -8.23 6.17 11.48
N ALA A 257 -9.39 6.82 11.57
CA ALA A 257 -9.89 7.71 10.53
C ALA A 257 -8.94 8.90 10.30
N CYS A 258 -8.43 9.52 11.37
CA CYS A 258 -7.42 10.58 11.29
C CYS A 258 -6.13 10.11 10.63
N LEU A 259 -5.69 8.87 10.89
CA LEU A 259 -4.53 8.26 10.22
C LEU A 259 -4.74 8.21 8.69
N TYR A 260 -5.88 7.72 8.23
CA TYR A 260 -6.15 7.65 6.79
C TYR A 260 -6.40 9.02 6.16
N LEU A 261 -7.01 9.96 6.88
CA LEU A 261 -7.10 11.37 6.47
C LEU A 261 -5.71 11.99 6.32
N GLY A 262 -4.83 11.76 7.29
CA GLY A 262 -3.43 12.18 7.24
C GLY A 262 -2.70 11.59 6.03
N SER A 263 -2.95 10.30 5.71
CA SER A 263 -2.38 9.68 4.52
C SER A 263 -2.79 10.41 3.24
N VAL A 264 -4.06 10.70 3.06
CA VAL A 264 -4.55 11.41 1.86
C VAL A 264 -4.00 12.84 1.81
N PHE A 265 -4.09 13.57 2.92
CA PHE A 265 -3.68 14.97 2.98
C PHE A 265 -2.17 15.14 2.77
N LEU A 266 -1.34 14.40 3.52
CA LEU A 266 0.11 14.46 3.40
C LEU A 266 0.58 13.96 2.03
N GLY A 267 -0.07 12.92 1.49
CA GLY A 267 0.23 12.41 0.15
C GLY A 267 0.02 13.46 -0.94
N LEU A 268 -1.11 14.15 -0.92
CA LEU A 268 -1.43 15.18 -1.89
C LEU A 268 -0.54 16.43 -1.72
N SER A 269 -0.37 16.90 -0.47
CA SER A 269 0.39 18.11 -0.18
C SER A 269 1.87 17.93 -0.49
N LEU A 270 2.51 16.88 0.05
CA LEU A 270 3.93 16.63 -0.15
C LEU A 270 4.23 16.13 -1.57
N GLY A 271 3.31 15.34 -2.17
CA GLY A 271 3.43 14.94 -3.56
C GLY A 271 3.41 16.12 -4.53
N GLY A 272 2.58 17.14 -4.27
CA GLY A 272 2.55 18.39 -5.01
C GLY A 272 3.83 19.21 -4.87
N LEU A 273 4.38 19.30 -3.65
CA LEU A 273 5.62 20.03 -3.36
C LEU A 273 6.89 19.35 -3.91
N ARG A 274 6.81 18.10 -4.36
CA ARG A 274 7.96 17.36 -4.89
C ARG A 274 8.65 18.07 -6.05
N ARG A 275 7.88 18.75 -6.91
CA ARG A 275 8.42 19.47 -8.07
C ARG A 275 9.29 20.66 -7.67
N THR A 276 9.02 21.28 -6.53
CA THR A 276 9.74 22.45 -6.01
C THR A 276 10.85 22.09 -5.02
N LEU A 277 10.61 21.12 -4.14
CA LEU A 277 11.53 20.75 -3.07
C LEU A 277 12.45 19.58 -3.42
N GLY A 278 12.09 18.79 -4.44
CA GLY A 278 12.81 17.59 -4.84
C GLY A 278 12.45 16.35 -3.99
N SER A 279 12.77 15.17 -4.53
CA SER A 279 12.37 13.87 -3.92
C SER A 279 12.97 13.64 -2.54
N VAL A 280 14.22 14.07 -2.31
CA VAL A 280 14.90 13.87 -1.02
C VAL A 280 14.25 14.70 0.10
N ALA A 281 13.89 15.96 -0.18
CA ALA A 281 13.22 16.81 0.82
C ALA A 281 11.84 16.23 1.22
N ILE A 282 11.14 15.63 0.27
CA ILE A 282 9.86 14.98 0.53
C ILE A 282 10.04 13.72 1.39
N VAL A 283 11.06 12.89 1.10
CA VAL A 283 11.40 11.74 1.94
C VAL A 283 11.68 12.18 3.37
N LEU A 284 12.53 13.19 3.57
CA LEU A 284 12.84 13.75 4.89
C LEU A 284 11.59 14.30 5.60
N ALA A 285 10.68 14.94 4.89
CA ALA A 285 9.43 15.42 5.47
C ALA A 285 8.55 14.27 5.99
N PHE A 286 8.47 13.15 5.26
CA PHE A 286 7.77 11.96 5.73
C PHE A 286 8.45 11.29 6.92
N GLU A 287 9.79 11.18 6.90
CA GLU A 287 10.57 10.64 8.01
C GLU A 287 10.39 11.51 9.27
N ALA A 288 10.44 12.84 9.13
CA ALA A 288 10.22 13.78 10.23
C ALA A 288 8.79 13.67 10.80
N ALA A 289 7.78 13.60 9.94
CA ALA A 289 6.39 13.39 10.36
C ALA A 289 6.22 12.06 11.13
N TYR A 290 6.92 11.01 10.69
CA TYR A 290 6.91 9.72 11.39
C TYR A 290 7.56 9.79 12.75
N VAL A 291 8.76 10.42 12.88
CA VAL A 291 9.45 10.61 14.17
C VAL A 291 8.57 11.40 15.12
N LEU A 292 8.00 12.52 14.66
CA LEU A 292 7.11 13.34 15.48
C LEU A 292 5.89 12.56 15.94
N SER A 293 5.26 11.79 15.03
CA SER A 293 4.15 10.89 15.38
C SER A 293 4.54 9.91 16.49
N ALA A 294 5.67 9.24 16.35
CA ALA A 294 6.12 8.27 17.33
C ALA A 294 6.40 8.93 18.69
N VAL A 295 7.09 10.10 18.70
CA VAL A 295 7.36 10.86 19.91
C VAL A 295 6.06 11.25 20.63
N LEU A 296 5.07 11.80 19.90
CA LEU A 296 3.78 12.16 20.50
C LEU A 296 3.06 10.95 21.09
N LEU A 297 3.14 9.78 20.45
CA LEU A 297 2.49 8.55 20.93
C LEU A 297 3.07 8.06 22.26
N PHE A 298 4.39 8.14 22.49
CA PHE A 298 4.98 7.63 23.71
C PHE A 298 5.18 8.70 24.80
N THR A 299 5.02 9.99 24.49
CA THR A 299 5.17 11.07 25.47
C THR A 299 3.86 11.55 26.06
N SER A 300 2.72 11.28 25.40
CA SER A 300 1.42 11.80 25.83
C SER A 300 0.28 10.84 25.57
N SER A 301 -0.63 10.77 26.56
CA SER A 301 -1.94 10.12 26.43
C SER A 301 -3.08 11.12 26.18
N ALA A 302 -2.78 12.41 26.06
CA ALA A 302 -3.79 13.44 25.80
C ALA A 302 -4.41 13.25 24.40
N LEU A 303 -5.72 13.14 24.35
CA LEU A 303 -6.48 12.83 23.12
C LEU A 303 -6.15 13.77 21.94
N PRO A 304 -6.03 15.11 22.10
CA PRO A 304 -5.67 15.99 20.99
C PRO A 304 -4.29 15.68 20.40
N LEU A 305 -3.31 15.30 21.24
CA LEU A 305 -1.98 14.93 20.80
C LEU A 305 -1.96 13.57 20.11
N LEU A 306 -2.79 12.61 20.58
CA LEU A 306 -3.00 11.34 19.88
C LEU A 306 -3.62 11.54 18.49
N VAL A 307 -4.59 12.46 18.35
CA VAL A 307 -5.17 12.82 17.04
C VAL A 307 -4.08 13.31 16.08
N VAL A 308 -3.22 14.23 16.54
CA VAL A 308 -2.10 14.74 15.73
C VAL A 308 -1.10 13.61 15.41
N ALA A 309 -0.79 12.76 16.39
CA ALA A 309 0.12 11.63 16.21
C ALA A 309 -0.38 10.65 15.16
N PHE A 310 -1.66 10.27 15.21
CA PHE A 310 -2.26 9.38 14.21
C PHE A 310 -2.35 10.03 12.83
N PHE A 311 -2.69 11.31 12.75
CA PHE A 311 -2.71 12.05 11.49
C PHE A 311 -1.33 12.06 10.83
N LEU A 312 -0.28 12.39 11.57
CA LEU A 312 1.11 12.36 11.07
C LEU A 312 1.55 10.94 10.71
N ARG A 313 1.07 9.92 11.43
CA ARG A 313 1.38 8.53 11.13
C ARG A 313 0.81 8.07 9.79
N GLY A 314 -0.21 8.75 9.29
CA GLY A 314 -0.72 8.57 7.93
C GLY A 314 0.32 8.81 6.84
N ALA A 315 1.37 9.56 7.12
CA ALA A 315 2.51 9.78 6.23
C ALA A 315 3.10 8.46 5.67
N PHE A 316 3.02 7.35 6.43
CA PHE A 316 3.50 6.04 6.00
C PHE A 316 2.90 5.54 4.69
N TRP A 317 1.58 5.58 4.54
CA TRP A 317 0.92 5.13 3.32
C TRP A 317 1.30 5.97 2.10
N SER A 318 1.41 7.26 2.30
CA SER A 318 1.84 8.21 1.27
C SER A 318 3.31 8.02 0.89
N PHE A 319 4.16 7.78 1.88
CA PHE A 319 5.58 7.51 1.67
C PHE A 319 5.81 6.30 0.76
N ARG A 320 5.04 5.23 0.91
CA ARG A 320 5.11 4.06 0.04
C ARG A 320 4.86 4.41 -1.44
N HIS A 321 3.93 5.31 -1.72
CA HIS A 321 3.66 5.78 -3.09
C HIS A 321 4.81 6.63 -3.64
N VAL A 322 5.42 7.47 -2.80
CA VAL A 322 6.60 8.26 -3.17
C VAL A 322 7.78 7.35 -3.48
N MET A 323 8.02 6.33 -2.66
CA MET A 323 9.06 5.32 -2.91
C MET A 323 8.89 4.65 -4.28
N THR A 324 7.67 4.23 -4.60
CA THR A 324 7.37 3.61 -5.89
C THR A 324 7.65 4.57 -7.06
N ALA A 325 7.31 5.86 -6.89
CA ALA A 325 7.58 6.86 -7.91
C ALA A 325 9.09 7.10 -8.12
N VAL A 326 9.89 7.08 -7.04
CA VAL A 326 11.37 7.21 -7.13
C VAL A 326 11.99 6.01 -7.84
N VAL A 327 11.47 4.79 -7.66
CA VAL A 327 11.91 3.62 -8.45
C VAL A 327 11.76 3.87 -9.95
N GLY A 328 10.63 4.47 -10.36
CA GLY A 328 10.39 4.80 -11.78
C GLY A 328 11.31 5.88 -12.34
N GLU A 329 11.87 6.75 -11.48
CA GLU A 329 12.82 7.78 -11.91
C GLU A 329 14.25 7.23 -12.11
N VAL A 330 14.59 6.18 -11.38
CA VAL A 330 15.96 5.63 -11.33
C VAL A 330 16.20 4.55 -12.39
N LEU A 331 15.12 3.89 -12.85
CA LEU A 331 15.21 2.79 -13.81
C LEU A 331 14.70 3.20 -15.20
N PRO A 332 15.32 2.72 -16.27
CA PRO A 332 14.80 2.87 -17.63
C PRO A 332 13.49 2.12 -17.81
N ASP A 333 12.64 2.56 -18.74
CA ASP A 333 11.29 2.03 -18.99
C ASP A 333 11.27 0.49 -19.11
N ALA A 334 12.25 -0.08 -19.80
CA ALA A 334 12.38 -1.53 -20.00
C ALA A 334 12.61 -2.32 -18.70
N ALA A 335 13.19 -1.69 -17.66
CA ALA A 335 13.53 -2.31 -16.39
C ALA A 335 12.48 -2.03 -15.28
N MET A 336 11.61 -1.03 -15.46
CA MET A 336 10.67 -0.56 -14.43
C MET A 336 9.79 -1.67 -13.85
N ALA A 337 9.16 -2.49 -14.70
CA ALA A 337 8.24 -3.52 -14.23
C ALA A 337 8.92 -4.52 -13.28
N LYS A 338 10.15 -4.96 -13.62
CA LYS A 338 10.93 -5.85 -12.77
C LYS A 338 11.50 -5.12 -11.55
N GLY A 339 11.85 -3.84 -11.69
CA GLY A 339 12.28 -2.99 -10.59
C GLY A 339 11.19 -2.85 -9.53
N TYR A 340 9.97 -2.55 -9.93
CA TYR A 340 8.82 -2.53 -9.00
C TYR A 340 8.56 -3.88 -8.34
N GLY A 341 8.68 -4.98 -9.10
CA GLY A 341 8.50 -6.33 -8.57
C GLY A 341 9.55 -6.67 -7.51
N LEU A 342 10.84 -6.38 -7.78
CA LEU A 342 11.92 -6.61 -6.82
C LEU A 342 11.79 -5.72 -5.59
N PHE A 343 11.45 -4.45 -5.79
CA PHE A 343 11.18 -3.52 -4.70
C PHE A 343 10.07 -4.04 -3.77
N ALA A 344 8.94 -4.45 -4.33
CA ALA A 344 7.83 -4.99 -3.57
C ALA A 344 8.19 -6.29 -2.83
N LEU A 345 8.96 -7.17 -3.47
CA LEU A 345 9.42 -8.43 -2.87
C LEU A 345 10.34 -8.17 -1.68
N VAL A 346 11.37 -7.33 -1.84
CA VAL A 346 12.37 -7.05 -0.80
C VAL A 346 11.74 -6.30 0.37
N THR A 347 10.96 -5.25 0.10
CA THR A 347 10.28 -4.50 1.16
C THR A 347 9.19 -5.32 1.85
N GLY A 348 8.48 -6.19 1.12
CA GLY A 348 7.52 -7.12 1.71
C GLY A 348 8.17 -8.15 2.64
N ALA A 349 9.31 -8.73 2.24
CA ALA A 349 10.09 -9.62 3.08
C ALA A 349 10.64 -8.90 4.34
N ALA A 350 11.12 -7.68 4.18
CA ALA A 350 11.58 -6.84 5.28
C ALA A 350 10.46 -6.54 6.29
N ALA A 351 9.27 -6.18 5.81
CA ALA A 351 8.10 -5.98 6.66
C ALA A 351 7.69 -7.27 7.41
N ALA A 352 7.73 -8.42 6.72
CA ALA A 352 7.43 -9.72 7.34
C ALA A 352 8.38 -10.06 8.50
N LEU A 353 9.65 -9.67 8.40
CA LEU A 353 10.64 -9.83 9.47
C LEU A 353 10.44 -8.82 10.60
N ALA A 354 10.01 -7.59 10.27
CA ALA A 354 9.82 -6.53 11.26
C ALA A 354 8.65 -6.81 12.23
N TYR A 355 7.57 -7.39 11.76
CA TYR A 355 6.38 -7.65 12.58
C TYR A 355 6.62 -8.53 13.82
N PRO A 356 7.30 -9.70 13.73
CA PRO A 356 7.58 -10.52 14.92
C PRO A 356 8.55 -9.83 15.88
N VAL A 357 9.54 -9.09 15.35
CA VAL A 357 10.47 -8.31 16.16
C VAL A 357 9.70 -7.23 16.92
N GLY A 358 8.80 -6.50 16.25
CA GLY A 358 7.91 -5.53 16.89
C GLY A 358 7.02 -6.16 17.97
N GLY A 359 6.48 -7.36 17.70
CA GLY A 359 5.68 -8.12 18.67
C GLY A 359 6.48 -8.55 19.89
N TRP A 360 7.69 -9.05 19.69
CA TRP A 360 8.61 -9.38 20.77
C TRP A 360 8.95 -8.14 21.63
N MET A 361 9.30 -7.03 21.00
CA MET A 361 9.58 -5.77 21.67
C MET A 361 8.37 -5.25 22.46
N TYR A 362 7.17 -5.30 21.86
CA TYR A 362 5.92 -4.90 22.52
C TYR A 362 5.61 -5.80 23.74
N GLY A 363 5.92 -7.09 23.64
CA GLY A 363 5.77 -8.03 24.74
C GLY A 363 6.71 -7.77 25.92
N MET A 364 7.92 -7.24 25.66
CA MET A 364 8.84 -6.82 26.71
C MET A 364 8.38 -5.51 27.36
N GLN A 365 8.11 -4.51 26.55
CA GLN A 365 7.62 -3.21 26.96
C GLN A 365 6.84 -2.56 25.81
N ALA A 366 5.58 -2.23 26.04
CA ALA A 366 4.67 -1.78 24.98
C ALA A 366 5.12 -0.51 24.24
N VAL A 367 5.88 0.37 24.90
CA VAL A 367 6.46 1.56 24.29
C VAL A 367 7.70 1.27 23.44
N MET A 368 8.38 0.15 23.67
CA MET A 368 9.68 -0.17 23.07
C MET A 368 9.69 -0.13 21.53
N PRO A 369 8.72 -0.70 20.77
CA PRO A 369 8.76 -0.61 19.32
C PRO A 369 8.54 0.82 18.81
N PHE A 370 7.89 1.70 19.56
CA PHE A 370 7.64 3.08 19.16
C PHE A 370 8.88 3.96 19.32
N TRP A 371 9.51 3.97 20.51
CA TRP A 371 10.69 4.81 20.72
C TRP A 371 11.90 4.28 19.92
N SER A 372 12.07 2.96 19.80
CA SER A 372 13.16 2.41 18.98
C SER A 372 12.96 2.73 17.50
N SER A 373 11.72 2.66 16.97
CA SER A 373 11.45 3.08 15.59
C SER A 373 11.66 4.59 15.39
N ALA A 374 11.35 5.43 16.38
CA ALA A 374 11.63 6.86 16.31
C ALA A 374 13.14 7.15 16.25
N LEU A 375 13.93 6.48 17.12
CA LEU A 375 15.37 6.62 17.16
C LEU A 375 16.04 6.12 15.86
N LEU A 376 15.65 4.94 15.40
CA LEU A 376 16.13 4.37 14.14
C LEU A 376 15.75 5.23 12.93
N MET A 377 14.56 5.82 12.91
CA MET A 377 14.12 6.72 11.84
C MET A 377 14.91 8.04 11.88
N ALA A 378 15.20 8.58 13.05
CA ALA A 378 16.07 9.75 13.17
C ALA A 378 17.47 9.46 12.60
N GLY A 379 18.03 8.26 12.84
CA GLY A 379 19.24 7.78 12.18
C GLY A 379 19.06 7.63 10.65
N GLY A 380 17.91 7.14 10.21
CA GLY A 380 17.52 7.05 8.80
C GLY A 380 17.50 8.41 8.11
N MET A 381 17.00 9.46 8.77
CA MET A 381 17.05 10.84 8.25
C MET A 381 18.48 11.30 7.98
N VAL A 382 19.41 11.00 8.90
CA VAL A 382 20.84 11.30 8.70
C VAL A 382 21.38 10.55 7.49
N ALA A 383 21.06 9.25 7.35
CA ALA A 383 21.44 8.46 6.19
C ALA A 383 20.84 9.02 4.88
N THR A 384 19.58 9.43 4.88
CA THR A 384 18.90 10.08 3.73
C THR A 384 19.63 11.36 3.32
N VAL A 385 20.08 12.19 4.27
CA VAL A 385 20.85 13.41 4.00
C VAL A 385 22.23 13.07 3.42
N MET A 386 22.93 12.08 3.96
CA MET A 386 24.25 11.65 3.47
C MET A 386 24.16 11.10 2.03
N VAL A 387 23.12 10.32 1.74
CA VAL A 387 22.89 9.73 0.43
C VAL A 387 22.43 10.77 -0.61
N ARG A 388 21.93 11.93 -0.17
CA ARG A 388 21.56 13.05 -1.05
C ARG A 388 22.66 13.43 -2.03
N SER A 389 23.87 13.59 -1.55
CA SER A 389 25.04 13.94 -2.37
C SER A 389 25.34 12.86 -3.41
N TYR A 390 25.20 11.59 -3.02
CA TYR A 390 25.35 10.45 -3.92
C TYR A 390 24.28 10.44 -5.02
N PHE A 391 23.02 10.68 -4.68
CA PHE A 391 21.95 10.77 -5.67
C PHE A 391 22.15 11.92 -6.64
N HIS A 392 22.54 13.11 -6.18
CA HIS A 392 22.83 14.24 -7.06
C HIS A 392 23.97 13.95 -8.03
N ALA A 393 25.01 13.24 -7.59
CA ALA A 393 26.17 12.92 -8.43
C ALA A 393 25.90 11.83 -9.47
N ASN A 394 24.97 10.88 -9.18
CA ASN A 394 24.74 9.69 -10.02
C ASN A 394 23.42 9.73 -10.80
N TYR A 395 22.48 10.60 -10.43
CA TYR A 395 21.20 10.78 -11.12
C TYR A 395 21.34 11.39 -12.53
N LEU A 396 22.44 12.12 -12.78
CA LEU A 396 22.72 12.84 -14.03
C LEU A 396 23.64 12.07 -14.98
N LYS A 397 24.09 10.85 -14.62
CA LYS A 397 24.86 10.02 -15.55
C LYS A 397 23.92 9.05 -16.23
N PRO A 398 23.61 9.22 -17.53
CA PRO A 398 22.98 8.16 -18.31
C PRO A 398 23.93 6.94 -18.24
N VAL A 399 23.40 5.80 -17.76
CA VAL A 399 24.11 4.53 -17.91
C VAL A 399 24.09 4.25 -19.40
N GLU A 400 25.23 4.40 -20.05
CA GLU A 400 25.43 3.88 -21.40
C GLU A 400 25.24 2.36 -21.32
N ILE A 401 24.03 1.93 -21.64
CA ILE A 401 23.78 0.55 -21.94
C ILE A 401 24.49 0.32 -23.27
N GLU A 402 25.68 -0.30 -23.24
CA GLU A 402 26.28 -0.88 -24.42
C GLU A 402 25.20 -1.75 -25.08
N THR A 403 24.63 -1.25 -26.13
CA THR A 403 23.79 -1.96 -27.12
C THR A 403 24.69 -2.95 -27.89
N ARG A 404 25.32 -3.87 -27.20
CA ARG A 404 26.13 -4.95 -27.74
C ARG A 404 25.28 -6.05 -28.36
N ARG A 405 24.17 -5.73 -29.01
CA ARG A 405 23.34 -6.76 -29.69
C ARG A 405 22.97 -6.47 -31.13
N ASP A 406 23.34 -5.32 -31.68
CA ASP A 406 23.06 -5.06 -33.11
C ASP A 406 24.17 -5.43 -34.09
N GLU A 407 25.32 -5.91 -33.59
CA GLU A 407 26.43 -6.34 -34.47
C GLU A 407 26.47 -7.83 -34.75
N ALA A 408 25.54 -8.65 -34.27
CA ALA A 408 25.58 -10.10 -34.42
C ALA A 408 24.43 -10.68 -35.29
N LEU A 409 23.90 -9.90 -36.22
CA LEU A 409 23.10 -10.47 -37.30
C LEU A 409 23.97 -10.47 -38.56
N PRO A 410 24.40 -11.66 -39.09
CA PRO A 410 25.03 -11.72 -40.39
C PRO A 410 24.02 -11.25 -41.44
N ARG A 411 24.40 -10.22 -42.20
CA ARG A 411 23.66 -9.85 -43.43
C ARG A 411 23.65 -11.09 -44.31
N ALA A 412 22.46 -11.70 -44.39
CA ALA A 412 22.21 -12.72 -45.39
C ALA A 412 22.34 -12.09 -46.79
N ALA A 413 23.32 -12.58 -47.54
CA ALA A 413 23.48 -12.28 -48.96
C ALA A 413 22.42 -12.99 -49.78
#